data_d9b39ff7c5e5cd43d26e2f78e28c5704
#
_entry.id   d9b39ff7c5e5cd43d26e2f78e28c5704
#
_cell.length_a   1.000
_cell.length_b   1.000
_cell.length_c   1.000
_cell.angle_alpha   90.00
_cell.angle_beta   90.00
_cell.angle_gamma   90.00
#
_symmetry.space_group_name_H-M   'P 1'
#
loop_
_entity.id
_entity.type
_entity.pdbx_description
1 polymer ?
#
loop_
_entity_poly.entity_id
_entity_poly.type
_entity_poly.pdbx_seq_one_letter_code
_entity_poly.pdbx_strand_id
1 'polypeptide(L)'
;LLATAFFGSCTNTEEPVTDGTAEAIEVNAGIAEATRAVIGGGYTNDLEVSFVRLDNPGTAGAAWTSIDAVRTGGTGNTALTFEPEQTYLTEEGESVLIGYYPRKEPSGTTNPASVTYTITGDEDIMATGVQTGSLVDKFETFTFSHLLTQLQFKCVGSAGAISKWTAVASIKVKNVAAGLKLSLDKTSGAKLTVTGTTDQTLTVKNCPSTISALDAETPPT
;
A
#
# COMPACT_ATOMS: atom_id res chain seq x y z
N LEU A 1 -61.11 2.39 -51.95
CA LEU A 1 -59.72 2.02 -51.59
C LEU A 1 -59.28 2.97 -50.49
N LEU A 2 -59.21 2.44 -49.26
CA LEU A 2 -58.86 3.21 -48.06
C LEU A 2 -57.37 2.92 -47.71
N ALA A 3 -56.52 3.91 -47.81
CA ALA A 3 -55.13 3.78 -47.42
C ALA A 3 -54.95 4.29 -45.96
N THR A 4 -54.66 3.37 -45.04
CA THR A 4 -54.33 3.66 -43.65
C THR A 4 -52.82 3.87 -43.53
N ALA A 5 -52.42 5.11 -43.26
CA ALA A 5 -51.02 5.43 -42.93
C ALA A 5 -50.76 5.13 -41.44
N PHE A 6 -49.85 4.22 -41.14
CA PHE A 6 -49.33 3.98 -39.81
C PHE A 6 -48.22 5.02 -39.52
N PHE A 7 -48.50 5.93 -38.61
CA PHE A 7 -47.47 6.76 -37.99
C PHE A 7 -46.81 5.94 -36.88
N GLY A 8 -45.61 5.45 -37.12
CA GLY A 8 -44.77 4.91 -36.09
C GLY A 8 -44.30 6.05 -35.16
N SER A 9 -44.85 6.13 -33.97
CA SER A 9 -44.32 6.99 -32.89
C SER A 9 -43.06 6.33 -32.39
N CYS A 10 -41.89 6.90 -32.70
CA CYS A 10 -40.68 6.64 -31.98
C CYS A 10 -40.83 7.30 -30.60
N THR A 11 -41.26 6.51 -29.60
CA THR A 11 -41.08 6.90 -28.22
C THR A 11 -39.59 6.79 -27.90
N ASN A 12 -38.92 7.93 -27.90
CA ASN A 12 -37.62 8.06 -27.27
C ASN A 12 -37.89 7.83 -25.80
N THR A 13 -37.64 6.60 -25.32
CA THR A 13 -37.59 6.32 -23.89
C THR A 13 -36.25 6.92 -23.46
N GLU A 14 -36.27 8.21 -23.08
CA GLU A 14 -35.22 8.71 -22.23
C GLU A 14 -35.34 7.88 -20.96
N GLU A 15 -34.34 7.02 -20.73
CA GLU A 15 -34.18 6.40 -19.42
C GLU A 15 -34.16 7.53 -18.41
N PRO A 16 -34.92 7.44 -17.30
CA PRO A 16 -34.88 8.47 -16.29
C PRO A 16 -33.42 8.58 -15.84
N VAL A 17 -32.83 9.77 -16.02
CA VAL A 17 -31.59 10.16 -15.36
C VAL A 17 -31.84 9.90 -13.89
N THR A 18 -31.33 8.79 -13.37
CA THR A 18 -31.46 8.45 -11.95
C THR A 18 -30.76 9.56 -11.21
N ASP A 19 -31.56 10.35 -10.53
CA ASP A 19 -31.20 11.35 -9.53
C ASP A 19 -29.99 10.84 -8.73
N GLY A 20 -28.83 11.48 -8.94
CA GLY A 20 -27.55 11.43 -8.27
C GLY A 20 -27.31 10.44 -7.13
N THR A 21 -27.58 9.16 -7.32
CA THR A 21 -27.09 8.14 -6.39
C THR A 21 -25.57 8.08 -6.54
N ALA A 22 -24.89 8.47 -5.49
CA ALA A 22 -23.44 8.39 -5.41
C ALA A 22 -23.00 6.93 -5.65
N GLU A 23 -22.21 6.69 -6.70
CA GLU A 23 -21.72 5.36 -7.04
C GLU A 23 -20.55 4.98 -6.11
N ALA A 24 -20.62 3.79 -5.51
CA ALA A 24 -19.60 3.29 -4.62
C ALA A 24 -18.26 3.06 -5.36
N ILE A 25 -17.14 3.31 -4.67
CA ILE A 25 -15.81 2.99 -5.16
C ILE A 25 -15.51 1.53 -4.81
N GLU A 26 -15.69 0.64 -5.79
CA GLU A 26 -15.38 -0.77 -5.68
C GLU A 26 -14.05 -1.06 -6.38
N VAL A 27 -13.04 -1.45 -5.63
CA VAL A 27 -11.68 -1.70 -6.15
C VAL A 27 -11.04 -2.92 -5.51
N ASN A 28 -10.01 -3.43 -6.17
CA ASN A 28 -9.15 -4.47 -5.63
C ASN A 28 -7.79 -3.90 -5.25
N ALA A 29 -7.08 -4.62 -4.39
CA ALA A 29 -5.70 -4.32 -4.07
C ALA A 29 -4.84 -5.58 -4.04
N GLY A 30 -3.62 -5.45 -4.59
CA GLY A 30 -2.56 -6.44 -4.54
C GLY A 30 -1.37 -5.96 -3.71
N ILE A 31 -0.47 -6.89 -3.40
CA ILE A 31 0.82 -6.61 -2.78
C ILE A 31 1.89 -6.99 -3.79
N ALA A 32 2.81 -6.08 -4.06
CA ALA A 32 3.90 -6.34 -4.99
C ALA A 32 4.75 -7.53 -4.51
N GLU A 33 5.15 -8.38 -5.46
CA GLU A 33 6.06 -9.47 -5.17
C GLU A 33 7.40 -8.90 -4.70
N ALA A 34 7.82 -9.31 -3.51
CA ALA A 34 9.16 -9.08 -3.03
C ALA A 34 9.75 -10.42 -2.63
N THR A 35 10.96 -10.71 -3.10
CA THR A 35 11.68 -11.90 -2.69
C THR A 35 11.92 -11.83 -1.18
N ARG A 36 11.13 -12.61 -0.39
CA ARG A 36 11.26 -12.78 1.07
C ARG A 36 10.69 -11.66 1.94
N ALA A 37 9.72 -10.89 1.46
CA ALA A 37 8.97 -9.96 2.31
C ALA A 37 8.20 -10.72 3.41
N VAL A 38 8.05 -10.10 4.58
CA VAL A 38 7.19 -10.60 5.67
C VAL A 38 5.73 -10.61 5.21
N ILE A 39 5.35 -9.59 4.43
CA ILE A 39 4.04 -9.46 3.78
C ILE A 39 4.31 -9.46 2.28
N GLY A 40 3.88 -10.48 1.55
CA GLY A 40 4.08 -10.60 0.11
C GLY A 40 2.78 -10.93 -0.62
N GLY A 41 2.85 -11.12 -1.94
CA GLY A 41 1.68 -11.44 -2.77
C GLY A 41 0.90 -12.70 -2.36
N GLY A 42 1.52 -13.58 -1.56
CA GLY A 42 0.88 -14.75 -0.94
C GLY A 42 0.29 -14.52 0.45
N TYR A 43 0.22 -13.28 0.93
CA TYR A 43 -0.31 -12.96 2.26
C TYR A 43 -1.81 -13.24 2.35
N THR A 44 -2.19 -14.15 3.24
CA THR A 44 -3.55 -14.70 3.31
C THR A 44 -4.44 -14.07 4.36
N ASN A 45 -3.89 -13.22 5.24
CA ASN A 45 -4.68 -12.50 6.23
C ASN A 45 -5.15 -11.16 5.68
N ASP A 46 -6.20 -10.62 6.29
CA ASP A 46 -6.63 -9.26 6.02
C ASP A 46 -5.51 -8.27 6.34
N LEU A 47 -5.40 -7.23 5.53
CA LEU A 47 -4.40 -6.19 5.70
C LEU A 47 -5.11 -4.85 5.94
N GLU A 48 -4.96 -4.34 7.16
CA GLU A 48 -5.47 -3.03 7.54
C GLU A 48 -4.55 -1.95 6.99
N VAL A 49 -5.09 -1.11 6.12
CA VAL A 49 -4.37 -0.03 5.45
C VAL A 49 -5.09 1.30 5.66
N SER A 50 -4.42 2.39 5.36
CA SER A 50 -5.05 3.71 5.26
C SER A 50 -4.88 4.27 3.85
N PHE A 51 -5.81 5.12 3.47
CA PHE A 51 -5.73 5.94 2.27
C PHE A 51 -5.81 7.42 2.64
N VAL A 52 -5.18 8.25 1.85
CA VAL A 52 -5.51 9.67 1.78
C VAL A 52 -6.28 9.94 0.50
N ARG A 53 -7.37 10.71 0.62
CA ARG A 53 -8.24 11.14 -0.46
C ARG A 53 -8.20 12.64 -0.59
N LEU A 54 -8.02 13.13 -1.81
CA LEU A 54 -8.08 14.55 -2.15
C LEU A 54 -9.11 14.76 -3.26
N ASP A 55 -10.19 15.39 -2.91
CA ASP A 55 -11.25 15.71 -3.87
C ASP A 55 -10.95 17.00 -4.62
N ASN A 56 -11.27 17.03 -5.91
CA ASN A 56 -11.07 18.18 -6.80
C ASN A 56 -9.65 18.75 -6.67
N PRO A 57 -8.60 18.00 -7.02
CA PRO A 57 -7.20 18.31 -6.72
C PRO A 57 -6.69 19.61 -7.36
N GLY A 58 -7.42 20.16 -8.34
CA GLY A 58 -7.17 21.45 -8.97
C GLY A 58 -7.69 22.66 -8.20
N THR A 59 -8.55 22.43 -7.19
CA THR A 59 -9.17 23.52 -6.43
C THR A 59 -8.22 24.07 -5.37
N ALA A 60 -8.16 25.40 -5.26
CA ALA A 60 -7.39 26.05 -4.22
C ALA A 60 -7.95 25.70 -2.83
N GLY A 61 -7.07 25.24 -1.93
CA GLY A 61 -7.47 24.83 -0.59
C GLY A 61 -7.99 23.39 -0.50
N ALA A 62 -7.94 22.60 -1.57
CA ALA A 62 -8.24 21.15 -1.50
C ALA A 62 -7.35 20.48 -0.43
N ALA A 63 -7.98 19.70 0.43
CA ALA A 63 -7.34 19.08 1.58
C ALA A 63 -7.48 17.56 1.56
N TRP A 64 -6.44 16.87 2.03
CA TRP A 64 -6.47 15.43 2.23
C TRP A 64 -7.43 15.03 3.36
N THR A 65 -8.21 13.99 3.12
CA THR A 65 -8.97 13.26 4.13
C THR A 65 -8.33 11.89 4.34
N SER A 66 -8.22 11.45 5.58
CA SER A 66 -7.78 10.08 5.91
C SER A 66 -8.96 9.12 5.84
N ILE A 67 -8.73 7.95 5.27
CA ILE A 67 -9.73 6.89 5.13
C ILE A 67 -9.09 5.58 5.53
N ASP A 68 -9.72 4.85 6.42
CA ASP A 68 -9.32 3.48 6.72
C ASP A 68 -9.85 2.52 5.66
N ALA A 69 -9.10 1.46 5.43
CA ALA A 69 -9.52 0.41 4.51
C ALA A 69 -8.96 -0.95 4.94
N VAL A 70 -9.60 -2.00 4.44
CA VAL A 70 -9.16 -3.38 4.65
C VAL A 70 -9.01 -4.06 3.28
N ARG A 71 -7.81 -4.53 2.97
CA ARG A 71 -7.61 -5.48 1.88
C ARG A 71 -7.92 -6.87 2.41
N THR A 72 -8.89 -7.54 1.82
CA THR A 72 -9.23 -8.92 2.17
C THR A 72 -8.04 -9.84 1.94
N GLY A 73 -7.79 -10.75 2.87
CA GLY A 73 -6.74 -11.75 2.77
C GLY A 73 -6.89 -12.64 1.54
N GLY A 74 -5.77 -13.12 1.01
CA GLY A 74 -5.74 -13.97 -0.16
C GLY A 74 -4.59 -13.64 -1.10
N THR A 75 -4.31 -14.56 -2.04
CA THR A 75 -3.25 -14.40 -3.04
C THR A 75 -3.67 -13.47 -4.17
N GLY A 76 -2.73 -12.69 -4.69
CA GLY A 76 -2.97 -11.77 -5.80
C GLY A 76 -3.81 -10.55 -5.40
N ASN A 77 -4.64 -10.09 -6.33
CA ASN A 77 -5.52 -8.95 -6.11
C ASN A 77 -6.81 -9.39 -5.44
N THR A 78 -7.13 -8.81 -4.30
CA THR A 78 -8.34 -9.11 -3.52
C THR A 78 -9.13 -7.83 -3.26
N ALA A 79 -10.37 -7.98 -2.81
CA ALA A 79 -11.24 -6.83 -2.55
C ALA A 79 -10.61 -5.87 -1.53
N LEU A 80 -10.75 -4.58 -1.80
CA LEU A 80 -10.38 -3.50 -0.89
C LEU A 80 -11.66 -2.80 -0.45
N THR A 81 -11.96 -2.85 0.84
CA THR A 81 -13.15 -2.23 1.44
C THR A 81 -12.76 -0.98 2.21
N PHE A 82 -13.34 0.15 1.87
CA PHE A 82 -13.14 1.41 2.58
C PHE A 82 -14.05 1.51 3.81
N GLU A 83 -13.56 2.12 4.88
CA GLU A 83 -14.25 2.32 6.16
C GLU A 83 -14.17 3.80 6.59
N PRO A 84 -15.24 4.61 6.43
CA PRO A 84 -16.53 4.27 5.80
C PRO A 84 -16.46 4.07 4.28
N GLU A 85 -17.48 3.44 3.72
CA GLU A 85 -17.64 3.29 2.27
C GLU A 85 -17.42 4.62 1.56
N GLN A 86 -16.71 4.57 0.46
CA GLN A 86 -16.39 5.74 -0.37
C GLN A 86 -17.17 5.70 -1.68
N THR A 87 -17.54 6.88 -2.15
CA THR A 87 -18.24 7.05 -3.42
C THR A 87 -17.47 7.98 -4.34
N TYR A 88 -17.67 7.82 -5.64
CA TYR A 88 -17.19 8.80 -6.61
C TYR A 88 -17.92 10.13 -6.42
N LEU A 89 -17.23 11.22 -6.74
CA LEU A 89 -17.87 12.53 -6.80
C LEU A 89 -18.89 12.55 -7.94
N THR A 90 -19.98 13.29 -7.73
CA THR A 90 -20.99 13.51 -8.77
C THR A 90 -20.44 14.45 -9.86
N GLU A 91 -21.05 14.42 -11.03
CA GLU A 91 -20.71 15.26 -12.18
C GLU A 91 -19.26 15.03 -12.67
N GLU A 92 -18.50 16.09 -12.91
CA GLU A 92 -17.14 16.05 -13.43
C GLU A 92 -16.06 16.05 -12.32
N GLY A 93 -16.46 15.73 -11.06
CA GLY A 93 -15.55 15.73 -9.93
C GLY A 93 -14.54 14.59 -9.99
N GLU A 94 -13.29 14.89 -9.65
CA GLU A 94 -12.20 13.92 -9.56
C GLU A 94 -11.71 13.77 -8.12
N SER A 95 -11.27 12.58 -7.77
CA SER A 95 -10.60 12.29 -6.51
C SER A 95 -9.23 11.67 -6.76
N VAL A 96 -8.23 12.06 -5.95
CA VAL A 96 -6.92 11.40 -5.91
C VAL A 96 -6.88 10.51 -4.68
N LEU A 97 -6.41 9.28 -4.84
CA LEU A 97 -6.21 8.31 -3.77
C LEU A 97 -4.75 7.83 -3.73
N ILE A 98 -4.21 7.71 -2.51
CA ILE A 98 -2.92 7.06 -2.24
C ILE A 98 -3.09 6.19 -1.01
N GLY A 99 -2.87 4.87 -1.16
CA GLY A 99 -2.89 3.90 -0.06
C GLY A 99 -1.53 3.73 0.59
N TYR A 100 -1.50 3.40 1.89
CA TYR A 100 -0.27 3.10 2.61
C TYR A 100 -0.50 2.15 3.79
N TYR A 101 0.55 1.45 4.16
CA TYR A 101 0.62 0.51 5.28
C TYR A 101 1.90 0.75 6.09
N PRO A 102 1.90 0.57 7.41
CA PRO A 102 0.77 0.24 8.29
C PRO A 102 -0.25 1.37 8.42
N ARG A 103 -1.49 1.00 8.80
CA ARG A 103 -2.57 1.94 9.10
C ARG A 103 -2.12 2.95 10.16
N LYS A 104 -2.20 4.24 9.83
CA LYS A 104 -1.85 5.33 10.73
C LYS A 104 -2.39 6.66 10.22
N GLU A 105 -2.89 7.50 11.13
CA GLU A 105 -3.33 8.84 10.78
C GLU A 105 -2.19 9.72 10.26
N PRO A 106 -2.39 10.44 9.14
CA PRO A 106 -1.42 11.38 8.62
C PRO A 106 -1.39 12.66 9.45
N SER A 107 -0.24 13.32 9.48
CA SER A 107 -0.09 14.66 10.03
C SER A 107 -0.39 15.69 8.97
N GLY A 108 -1.37 16.56 9.23
CA GLY A 108 -1.77 17.64 8.33
C GLY A 108 -2.68 17.17 7.19
N THR A 109 -3.46 18.10 6.69
CA THR A 109 -4.41 17.91 5.59
C THR A 109 -3.97 18.58 4.30
N THR A 110 -2.89 19.37 4.33
CA THR A 110 -2.34 20.02 3.14
C THR A 110 -1.50 19.06 2.31
N ASN A 111 -1.41 19.28 0.99
CA ASN A 111 -0.53 18.50 0.12
C ASN A 111 0.91 19.04 0.17
N PRO A 112 1.92 18.19 0.45
CA PRO A 112 1.83 16.77 0.76
C PRO A 112 1.43 16.49 2.23
N ALA A 113 0.57 15.49 2.43
CA ALA A 113 0.34 14.91 3.76
C ALA A 113 1.54 14.05 4.18
N SER A 114 1.67 13.69 5.44
CA SER A 114 2.78 12.87 5.89
C SER A 114 2.44 11.97 7.06
N VAL A 115 3.08 10.80 7.09
CA VAL A 115 2.99 9.84 8.19
C VAL A 115 4.40 9.56 8.70
N THR A 116 4.58 9.53 10.01
CA THR A 116 5.88 9.22 10.62
C THR A 116 5.88 7.84 11.23
N TYR A 117 6.94 7.08 11.01
CA TYR A 117 7.15 5.74 11.54
C TYR A 117 8.46 5.68 12.33
N THR A 118 8.52 4.75 13.28
CA THR A 118 9.76 4.36 13.94
C THR A 118 9.90 2.86 13.77
N ILE A 119 10.97 2.42 13.12
CA ILE A 119 11.22 0.98 12.90
C ILE A 119 12.01 0.38 14.06
N THR A 120 11.72 -0.85 14.41
CA THR A 120 12.39 -1.67 15.42
C THR A 120 13.06 -2.92 14.83
N GLY A 121 12.77 -3.23 13.56
CA GLY A 121 13.45 -4.27 12.79
C GLY A 121 12.55 -5.36 12.17
N ASP A 122 11.24 -5.28 12.35
CA ASP A 122 10.26 -6.22 11.80
C ASP A 122 9.06 -5.52 11.13
N GLU A 123 9.12 -4.22 10.99
CA GLU A 123 8.09 -3.46 10.30
C GLU A 123 8.25 -3.58 8.78
N ASP A 124 7.11 -3.54 8.13
CA ASP A 124 7.02 -3.35 6.68
C ASP A 124 6.24 -2.07 6.41
N ILE A 125 6.78 -1.22 5.56
CA ILE A 125 6.11 0.01 5.13
C ILE A 125 5.88 -0.11 3.63
N MET A 126 4.62 -0.01 3.25
CA MET A 126 4.21 -0.10 1.85
C MET A 126 3.37 1.11 1.45
N ALA A 127 3.36 1.42 0.17
CA ALA A 127 2.44 2.41 -0.39
C ALA A 127 2.05 2.04 -1.82
N THR A 128 0.89 2.58 -2.25
CA THR A 128 0.45 2.47 -3.64
C THR A 128 1.00 3.64 -4.47
N GLY A 129 0.94 3.49 -5.78
CA GLY A 129 0.99 4.64 -6.68
C GLY A 129 -0.17 5.59 -6.42
N VAL A 130 -0.02 6.85 -6.87
CA VAL A 130 -1.13 7.80 -6.90
C VAL A 130 -2.09 7.41 -8.03
N GLN A 131 -3.38 7.42 -7.75
CA GLN A 131 -4.41 7.28 -8.78
C GLN A 131 -5.41 8.43 -8.69
N THR A 132 -5.88 8.86 -9.85
CA THR A 132 -7.00 9.80 -9.98
C THR A 132 -8.18 9.02 -10.54
N GLY A 133 -9.36 9.24 -9.99
CA GLY A 133 -10.58 8.57 -10.44
C GLY A 133 -11.79 9.48 -10.40
N SER A 134 -12.76 9.18 -11.24
CA SER A 134 -14.04 9.87 -11.38
C SER A 134 -15.16 8.88 -11.73
N LEU A 135 -16.38 9.37 -11.89
CA LEU A 135 -17.50 8.54 -12.37
C LEU A 135 -17.26 7.93 -13.74
N VAL A 136 -16.55 8.62 -14.62
CA VAL A 136 -16.28 8.17 -16.00
C VAL A 136 -14.96 7.44 -16.16
N ASP A 137 -13.98 7.77 -15.32
CA ASP A 137 -12.66 7.15 -15.30
C ASP A 137 -12.42 6.55 -13.91
N LYS A 138 -12.78 5.28 -13.74
CA LYS A 138 -12.79 4.60 -12.45
C LYS A 138 -11.37 4.32 -11.95
N PHE A 139 -11.22 4.24 -10.63
CA PHE A 139 -9.98 3.74 -10.04
C PHE A 139 -9.68 2.32 -10.51
N GLU A 140 -8.43 2.07 -10.82
CA GLU A 140 -7.91 0.74 -11.13
C GLU A 140 -7.53 -0.02 -9.83
N THR A 141 -7.04 -1.25 -10.01
CA THR A 141 -6.48 -2.04 -8.91
C THR A 141 -5.28 -1.33 -8.29
N PHE A 142 -5.29 -1.17 -6.96
CA PHE A 142 -4.14 -0.64 -6.23
C PHE A 142 -3.09 -1.74 -6.00
N THR A 143 -1.81 -1.38 -6.09
CA THR A 143 -0.70 -2.29 -5.76
C THR A 143 0.16 -1.66 -4.66
N PHE A 144 0.20 -2.32 -3.50
CA PHE A 144 1.08 -1.92 -2.40
C PHE A 144 2.50 -2.39 -2.67
N SER A 145 3.42 -1.45 -2.80
CA SER A 145 4.85 -1.71 -3.01
C SER A 145 5.64 -1.46 -1.73
N HIS A 146 6.60 -2.34 -1.43
CA HIS A 146 7.47 -2.20 -0.27
C HIS A 146 8.39 -0.98 -0.41
N LEU A 147 8.51 -0.19 0.64
CA LEU A 147 9.37 0.99 0.70
C LEU A 147 10.61 0.77 1.56
N LEU A 148 10.69 -0.38 2.23
CA LEU A 148 11.85 -0.80 3.03
C LEU A 148 12.59 -1.95 2.34
N THR A 149 13.89 -2.05 2.64
CA THR A 149 14.72 -3.19 2.24
C THR A 149 14.76 -4.21 3.37
N GLN A 150 14.40 -5.45 3.07
CA GLN A 150 14.56 -6.55 4.01
C GLN A 150 16.00 -7.08 3.95
N LEU A 151 16.62 -7.25 5.12
CA LEU A 151 17.93 -7.89 5.26
C LEU A 151 17.74 -9.32 5.78
N GLN A 152 18.34 -10.28 5.10
CA GLN A 152 18.41 -11.66 5.55
C GLN A 152 19.86 -12.01 5.91
N PHE A 153 20.04 -12.66 7.07
CA PHE A 153 21.35 -13.08 7.55
C PHE A 153 21.50 -14.59 7.46
N LYS A 154 22.58 -15.05 6.87
CA LYS A 154 23.02 -16.45 6.88
C LYS A 154 24.31 -16.55 7.69
N CYS A 155 24.31 -17.32 8.77
CA CYS A 155 25.49 -17.57 9.55
C CYS A 155 26.18 -18.85 9.06
N VAL A 156 27.45 -18.74 8.67
CA VAL A 156 28.28 -19.87 8.23
C VAL A 156 29.53 -19.95 9.09
N GLY A 157 30.02 -21.15 9.32
CA GLY A 157 31.21 -21.38 10.14
C GLY A 157 32.05 -22.55 9.67
N SER A 158 33.36 -22.53 10.00
CA SER A 158 34.20 -23.70 9.85
C SER A 158 33.77 -24.85 10.76
N ALA A 159 34.19 -26.09 10.46
CA ALA A 159 33.89 -27.26 11.30
C ALA A 159 34.26 -27.05 12.78
N GLY A 160 35.40 -26.38 13.05
CA GLY A 160 35.80 -26.05 14.41
C GLY A 160 34.93 -25.00 15.09
N ALA A 161 34.40 -24.04 14.34
CA ALA A 161 33.46 -23.06 14.88
C ALA A 161 32.10 -23.71 15.19
N ILE A 162 31.58 -24.55 14.30
CA ILE A 162 30.31 -25.26 14.47
C ILE A 162 30.36 -26.20 15.68
N SER A 163 31.48 -26.88 15.90
CA SER A 163 31.63 -27.76 17.07
C SER A 163 31.70 -27.03 18.41
N LYS A 164 32.19 -25.77 18.40
CA LYS A 164 32.30 -24.94 19.61
C LYS A 164 31.06 -24.07 19.85
N TRP A 165 30.44 -23.55 18.82
CA TRP A 165 29.31 -22.62 18.88
C TRP A 165 28.13 -23.20 18.13
N THR A 166 27.23 -23.78 18.87
CA THR A 166 26.09 -24.50 18.28
C THR A 166 24.98 -23.59 17.77
N ALA A 167 24.96 -22.32 18.19
CA ALA A 167 23.92 -21.36 17.82
C ALA A 167 24.43 -19.92 17.84
N VAL A 168 23.73 -19.06 17.10
CA VAL A 168 23.87 -17.61 17.18
C VAL A 168 22.84 -17.06 18.15
N ALA A 169 23.27 -16.38 19.19
CA ALA A 169 22.38 -15.85 20.21
C ALA A 169 21.61 -14.61 19.74
N SER A 170 22.26 -13.71 18.99
CA SER A 170 21.62 -12.53 18.43
C SER A 170 22.46 -11.93 17.30
N ILE A 171 21.81 -11.26 16.37
CA ILE A 171 22.42 -10.39 15.36
C ILE A 171 21.87 -8.99 15.57
N LYS A 172 22.76 -7.98 15.58
CA LYS A 172 22.39 -6.58 15.76
C LYS A 172 22.94 -5.75 14.62
N VAL A 173 22.07 -4.94 13.99
CA VAL A 173 22.44 -3.93 13.00
C VAL A 173 22.55 -2.59 13.72
N LYS A 174 23.73 -2.02 13.73
CA LYS A 174 24.01 -0.75 14.41
C LYS A 174 24.01 0.42 13.45
N ASN A 175 23.90 1.62 13.99
CA ASN A 175 23.92 2.88 13.24
C ASN A 175 22.80 2.97 12.20
N VAL A 176 21.60 2.54 12.58
CA VAL A 176 20.41 2.60 11.75
C VAL A 176 19.62 3.86 12.10
N ALA A 177 19.14 4.57 11.08
CA ALA A 177 18.15 5.62 11.26
C ALA A 177 16.76 4.98 11.38
N ALA A 178 16.19 4.97 12.57
CA ALA A 178 14.90 4.32 12.82
C ALA A 178 13.69 5.23 12.55
N GLY A 179 13.88 6.56 12.58
CA GLY A 179 12.82 7.52 12.28
C GLY A 179 12.61 7.68 10.78
N LEU A 180 11.40 7.50 10.32
CA LEU A 180 11.01 7.58 8.91
C LEU A 180 9.80 8.49 8.73
N LYS A 181 9.75 9.21 7.61
CA LYS A 181 8.61 10.02 7.19
C LYS A 181 8.17 9.59 5.80
N LEU A 182 6.93 9.14 5.70
CA LEU A 182 6.25 8.89 4.44
C LEU A 182 5.52 10.17 4.03
N SER A 183 5.91 10.76 2.92
CA SER A 183 5.23 11.90 2.32
C SER A 183 4.28 11.40 1.23
N LEU A 184 3.05 11.93 1.23
CA LEU A 184 1.97 11.54 0.32
C LEU A 184 1.60 12.77 -0.51
N ASP A 185 2.06 12.81 -1.75
CA ASP A 185 1.90 13.96 -2.64
C ASP A 185 1.03 13.60 -3.84
N LYS A 186 0.04 14.43 -4.15
CA LYS A 186 -0.96 14.19 -5.20
C LYS A 186 -0.37 14.02 -6.61
N THR A 187 0.87 14.46 -6.83
CA THR A 187 1.52 14.42 -8.15
C THR A 187 2.66 13.42 -8.18
N SER A 188 3.53 13.44 -7.16
CA SER A 188 4.71 12.58 -7.10
C SER A 188 4.48 11.26 -6.34
N GLY A 189 3.31 11.09 -5.71
CA GLY A 189 2.93 9.89 -4.97
C GLY A 189 3.59 9.78 -3.60
N ALA A 190 3.76 8.55 -3.15
CA ALA A 190 4.34 8.22 -1.85
C ALA A 190 5.87 8.20 -1.89
N LYS A 191 6.51 8.88 -0.92
CA LYS A 191 7.97 8.91 -0.78
C LYS A 191 8.39 8.75 0.66
N LEU A 192 9.18 7.71 0.95
CA LEU A 192 9.75 7.46 2.26
C LEU A 192 11.09 8.17 2.41
N THR A 193 11.30 8.88 3.52
CA THR A 193 12.55 9.59 3.84
C THR A 193 12.96 9.33 5.28
N VAL A 194 14.27 9.33 5.54
CA VAL A 194 14.83 9.23 6.88
C VAL A 194 14.71 10.56 7.61
N THR A 195 14.25 10.54 8.87
CA THR A 195 14.10 11.74 9.71
C THR A 195 14.85 11.67 11.04
N GLY A 196 15.36 10.51 11.38
CA GLY A 196 16.08 10.29 12.65
C GLY A 196 17.59 10.33 12.49
N THR A 197 18.28 10.26 13.64
CA THR A 197 19.73 10.06 13.70
C THR A 197 20.09 8.60 13.42
N THR A 198 21.32 8.34 12.98
CA THR A 198 21.82 6.99 12.66
C THR A 198 22.49 6.33 13.88
N ASP A 199 21.91 6.44 15.06
CA ASP A 199 22.46 5.94 16.33
C ASP A 199 21.73 4.71 16.90
N GLN A 200 20.67 4.28 16.24
CA GLN A 200 19.83 3.19 16.70
C GLN A 200 20.46 1.82 16.41
N THR A 201 20.12 0.86 17.26
CA THR A 201 20.51 -0.55 17.06
C THR A 201 19.25 -1.39 16.93
N LEU A 202 19.10 -2.02 15.77
CA LEU A 202 18.02 -2.98 15.51
C LEU A 202 18.50 -4.40 15.84
N THR A 203 17.67 -5.17 16.54
CA THR A 203 17.92 -6.59 16.77
C THR A 203 17.20 -7.40 15.71
N VAL A 204 17.94 -8.24 14.99
CA VAL A 204 17.36 -9.12 13.96
C VAL A 204 16.41 -10.09 14.64
N LYS A 205 15.14 -10.06 14.22
CA LYS A 205 14.15 -11.05 14.63
C LYS A 205 14.36 -12.34 13.83
N ASN A 206 13.96 -13.47 14.41
CA ASN A 206 14.16 -14.80 13.80
C ASN A 206 15.64 -15.04 13.40
N CYS A 207 16.56 -14.63 14.28
CA CYS A 207 17.98 -14.90 14.10
C CYS A 207 18.20 -16.41 13.82
N PRO A 208 19.07 -16.80 12.85
CA PRO A 208 19.35 -18.19 12.59
C PRO A 208 19.83 -18.90 13.86
N SER A 209 19.11 -19.92 14.30
CA SER A 209 19.45 -20.71 15.50
C SER A 209 20.60 -21.69 15.27
N THR A 210 20.95 -21.94 14.01
CA THR A 210 22.02 -22.87 13.62
C THR A 210 23.07 -22.19 12.76
N ILE A 211 24.32 -22.62 12.90
CA ILE A 211 25.42 -22.21 12.05
C ILE A 211 25.58 -23.29 10.97
N SER A 212 25.42 -22.93 9.71
CA SER A 212 25.62 -23.82 8.59
C SER A 212 27.12 -24.01 8.30
N ALA A 213 27.47 -25.19 7.74
CA ALA A 213 28.82 -25.37 7.25
C ALA A 213 29.14 -24.38 6.11
N LEU A 214 30.37 -23.94 6.05
CA LEU A 214 30.86 -23.14 4.94
C LEU A 214 31.05 -24.09 3.75
N ASP A 215 30.16 -24.04 2.77
CA ASP A 215 30.34 -24.75 1.51
C ASP A 215 31.43 -24.08 0.70
N ALA A 216 32.40 -24.86 0.25
CA ALA A 216 33.59 -24.36 -0.49
C ALA A 216 33.22 -23.77 -1.86
N GLU A 217 32.02 -23.98 -2.35
CA GLU A 217 31.60 -23.61 -3.72
C GLU A 217 30.62 -22.42 -3.85
N THR A 218 30.09 -21.90 -2.75
CA THR A 218 29.17 -20.74 -2.83
C THR A 218 29.58 -19.65 -1.85
N PRO A 219 30.28 -18.61 -2.32
CA PRO A 219 30.45 -17.43 -1.49
C PRO A 219 29.06 -16.86 -1.10
N PRO A 220 28.90 -16.34 0.11
CA PRO A 220 27.65 -15.69 0.50
C PRO A 220 27.38 -14.51 -0.44
N THR A 221 26.28 -14.57 -1.19
CA THR A 221 25.74 -13.48 -2.01
C THR A 221 25.04 -12.47 -1.14
#